data_d973fb3d7b55399b7af7bfa0f677673d
#
_entry.id   d973fb3d7b55399b7af7bfa0f677673d
#
_cell.length_a   1.000
_cell.length_b   1.000
_cell.length_c   1.000
_cell.angle_alpha   90.00
_cell.angle_beta   90.00
_cell.angle_gamma   90.00
#
_symmetry.space_group_name_H-M   'P 1'
#
loop_
_entity.id
_entity.type
_entity.pdbx_description
1 polymer ?
#
loop_
_entity_poly.entity_id
_entity_poly.type
_entity_poly.pdbx_seq_one_letter_code
_entity_poly.pdbx_strand_id
1 'polypeptide(L)'
;MTPDWSLARFGPLTALCVMAAAPEYGPALRARIQPLITGVGPVEAAAATAQALAGLAARAGLPDIIVSLGSAGSRSLDHARVYRVTDVSYRDMDASALGFPKGETPYPRLPAVLTLAAGPAGLPTARLASGGSVVSGAGYDGIDADMVDMETFAVVRAAARFGLPVIGLRGVSDGRTDLSALEHWTDALAEIDQRLAEALDLLPDHFSLTPPILQTEPA
;
A
#
# COMPACT_ATOMS: atom_id res chain seq x y z
N MET A 1 0.25 5.78 26.40
CA MET A 1 -0.97 5.60 25.60
C MET A 1 -0.85 4.28 24.85
N THR A 2 -1.85 3.44 24.90
CA THR A 2 -1.95 2.27 24.03
C THR A 2 -2.22 2.76 22.60
N PRO A 3 -1.56 2.19 21.59
CA PRO A 3 -1.82 2.56 20.22
C PRO A 3 -3.26 2.16 19.80
N ASP A 4 -3.87 2.93 18.90
CA ASP A 4 -5.20 2.67 18.35
C ASP A 4 -5.19 1.57 17.28
N TRP A 5 -4.08 0.82 17.14
CA TRP A 5 -3.88 -0.26 16.20
C TRP A 5 -3.25 -1.48 16.87
N SER A 6 -3.38 -2.64 16.26
CA SER A 6 -2.80 -3.89 16.75
C SER A 6 -2.28 -4.78 15.60
N LEU A 7 -1.34 -5.67 15.92
CA LEU A 7 -0.91 -6.68 14.96
C LEU A 7 -2.05 -7.68 14.72
N ALA A 8 -2.33 -7.94 13.45
CA ALA A 8 -3.23 -9.00 13.02
C ALA A 8 -2.47 -10.31 12.86
N ARG A 9 -3.18 -11.45 12.94
CA ARG A 9 -2.61 -12.77 12.71
C ARG A 9 -3.27 -13.42 11.50
N PHE A 10 -2.44 -13.83 10.52
CA PHE A 10 -2.87 -14.54 9.33
C PHE A 10 -2.14 -15.88 9.24
N GLY A 11 -2.79 -16.94 9.67
CA GLY A 11 -2.16 -18.25 9.78
C GLY A 11 -0.94 -18.22 10.72
N PRO A 12 0.26 -18.61 10.24
CA PRO A 12 1.47 -18.62 11.07
C PRO A 12 2.06 -17.21 11.31
N LEU A 13 1.71 -16.19 10.51
CA LEU A 13 2.36 -14.89 10.49
C LEU A 13 1.60 -13.82 11.26
N THR A 14 2.36 -12.88 11.83
CA THR A 14 1.87 -11.61 12.35
C THR A 14 2.07 -10.50 11.34
N ALA A 15 1.09 -9.63 11.18
CA ALA A 15 1.13 -8.54 10.23
C ALA A 15 0.76 -7.18 10.86
N LEU A 16 1.44 -6.13 10.46
CA LEU A 16 0.96 -4.77 10.65
C LEU A 16 0.14 -4.37 9.43
N CYS A 17 -1.18 -4.23 9.61
CA CYS A 17 -2.05 -3.68 8.58
C CYS A 17 -1.94 -2.15 8.59
N VAL A 18 -1.79 -1.54 7.41
CA VAL A 18 -1.59 -0.09 7.24
C VAL A 18 -2.61 0.45 6.24
N MET A 19 -3.32 1.51 6.63
CA MET A 19 -4.29 2.22 5.78
C MET A 19 -4.07 3.73 5.90
N ALA A 20 -4.47 4.48 4.87
CA ALA A 20 -4.28 5.92 4.85
C ALA A 20 -5.32 6.68 5.66
N ALA A 21 -6.60 6.36 5.48
CA ALA A 21 -7.70 7.19 5.94
C ALA A 21 -8.83 6.39 6.61
N ALA A 22 -9.39 6.95 7.68
CA ALA A 22 -10.48 6.32 8.41
C ALA A 22 -11.74 6.01 7.56
N PRO A 23 -12.12 6.80 6.54
CA PRO A 23 -13.24 6.47 5.66
C PRO A 23 -13.08 5.14 4.88
N GLU A 24 -11.85 4.71 4.60
CA GLU A 24 -11.57 3.42 3.92
C GLU A 24 -11.74 2.21 4.83
N TYR A 25 -11.76 2.42 6.15
CA TYR A 25 -11.83 1.40 7.17
C TYR A 25 -13.28 1.20 7.62
N GLY A 26 -14.03 0.41 6.87
CA GLY A 26 -15.45 0.14 7.10
C GLY A 26 -15.71 -1.07 8.00
N PRO A 27 -17.00 -1.47 8.12
CA PRO A 27 -17.41 -2.54 9.04
C PRO A 27 -16.79 -3.90 8.74
N ALA A 28 -16.57 -4.26 7.46
CA ALA A 28 -16.04 -5.55 7.07
C ALA A 28 -14.56 -5.71 7.48
N LEU A 29 -13.76 -4.67 7.28
CA LEU A 29 -12.38 -4.64 7.76
C LEU A 29 -12.28 -4.55 9.28
N ARG A 30 -13.19 -3.78 9.93
CA ARG A 30 -13.25 -3.68 11.41
C ARG A 30 -13.50 -5.00 12.10
N ALA A 31 -14.18 -5.92 11.43
CA ALA A 31 -14.39 -7.27 11.95
C ALA A 31 -13.14 -8.16 11.91
N ARG A 32 -12.06 -7.75 11.22
CA ARG A 32 -10.87 -8.56 10.95
C ARG A 32 -9.57 -7.99 11.49
N ILE A 33 -9.39 -6.69 11.40
CA ILE A 33 -8.12 -6.00 11.72
C ILE A 33 -8.36 -4.72 12.50
N GLN A 34 -7.31 -4.22 13.10
CA GLN A 34 -7.21 -2.88 13.69
C GLN A 34 -5.95 -2.21 13.12
N PRO A 35 -6.06 -1.56 11.93
CA PRO A 35 -4.91 -1.08 11.18
C PRO A 35 -4.30 0.18 11.79
N LEU A 36 -3.02 0.41 11.49
CA LEU A 36 -2.40 1.72 11.63
C LEU A 36 -3.00 2.67 10.57
N ILE A 37 -3.69 3.70 11.01
CA ILE A 37 -4.15 4.79 10.14
C ILE A 37 -3.05 5.84 10.09
N THR A 38 -2.43 6.01 8.92
CA THR A 38 -1.23 6.84 8.78
C THR A 38 -1.50 8.32 8.55
N GLY A 39 -2.67 8.67 8.01
CA GLY A 39 -2.90 9.92 7.30
C GLY A 39 -2.60 9.77 5.81
N VAL A 40 -3.10 10.74 5.02
CA VAL A 40 -3.00 10.76 3.57
C VAL A 40 -1.67 11.37 3.12
N GLY A 41 -1.07 10.74 2.13
CA GLY A 41 0.15 11.23 1.48
C GLY A 41 1.44 10.55 1.94
N PRO A 42 2.49 10.63 1.12
CA PRO A 42 3.72 9.85 1.32
C PRO A 42 4.50 10.24 2.59
N VAL A 43 4.42 11.49 3.02
CA VAL A 43 5.12 11.96 4.23
C VAL A 43 4.50 11.34 5.48
N GLU A 44 3.17 11.45 5.62
CA GLU A 44 2.45 10.89 6.77
C GLU A 44 2.58 9.36 6.81
N ALA A 45 2.43 8.71 5.66
CA ALA A 45 2.58 7.27 5.56
C ALA A 45 3.98 6.78 5.99
N ALA A 46 5.04 7.45 5.54
CA ALA A 46 6.41 7.12 5.94
C ALA A 46 6.64 7.35 7.43
N ALA A 47 6.24 8.52 7.95
CA ALA A 47 6.46 8.90 9.35
C ALA A 47 5.72 7.97 10.31
N ALA A 48 4.42 7.75 10.11
CA ALA A 48 3.61 6.91 10.97
C ALA A 48 4.07 5.45 10.95
N THR A 49 4.34 4.90 9.76
CA THR A 49 4.82 3.51 9.61
C THR A 49 6.18 3.32 10.29
N ALA A 50 7.14 4.22 10.04
CA ALA A 50 8.46 4.15 10.66
C ALA A 50 8.39 4.28 12.19
N GLN A 51 7.56 5.18 12.71
CA GLN A 51 7.34 5.35 14.16
C GLN A 51 6.75 4.08 14.79
N ALA A 52 5.73 3.49 14.16
CA ALA A 52 5.10 2.26 14.64
C ALA A 52 6.11 1.11 14.70
N LEU A 53 6.87 0.90 13.61
CA LEU A 53 7.88 -0.15 13.53
C LEU A 53 9.03 0.04 14.53
N ALA A 54 9.52 1.27 14.70
CA ALA A 54 10.53 1.58 15.71
C ALA A 54 10.02 1.28 17.13
N GLY A 55 8.77 1.63 17.40
CA GLY A 55 8.13 1.33 18.69
C GLY A 55 7.95 -0.18 18.93
N LEU A 56 7.65 -0.96 17.91
CA LEU A 56 7.57 -2.42 17.98
C LEU A 56 8.95 -3.04 18.19
N ALA A 57 9.94 -2.65 17.40
CA ALA A 57 11.32 -3.14 17.53
C ALA A 57 11.88 -2.93 18.93
N ALA A 58 11.54 -1.81 19.58
CA ALA A 58 12.03 -1.49 20.92
C ALA A 58 11.32 -2.26 22.05
N ARG A 59 10.14 -2.86 21.82
CA ARG A 59 9.30 -3.41 22.92
C ARG A 59 8.82 -4.83 22.72
N ALA A 60 8.25 -5.14 21.58
CA ALA A 60 7.47 -6.36 21.36
C ALA A 60 8.01 -7.26 20.24
N GLY A 61 8.97 -6.77 19.48
CA GLY A 61 9.41 -7.40 18.26
C GLY A 61 8.61 -6.93 17.03
N LEU A 62 9.24 -7.04 15.87
CA LEU A 62 8.65 -6.65 14.59
C LEU A 62 7.59 -7.67 14.15
N PRO A 63 6.59 -7.26 13.34
CA PRO A 63 5.73 -8.21 12.63
C PRO A 63 6.55 -8.97 11.58
N ASP A 64 5.99 -10.07 11.09
CA ASP A 64 6.62 -10.82 10.00
C ASP A 64 6.45 -10.12 8.64
N ILE A 65 5.37 -9.35 8.49
CA ILE A 65 5.02 -8.69 7.23
C ILE A 65 4.16 -7.43 7.47
N ILE A 66 4.16 -6.53 6.48
CA ILE A 66 3.20 -5.43 6.42
C ILE A 66 2.17 -5.72 5.33
N VAL A 67 0.89 -5.44 5.62
CA VAL A 67 -0.19 -5.46 4.64
C VAL A 67 -0.70 -4.03 4.45
N SER A 68 -0.37 -3.42 3.32
CA SER A 68 -0.84 -2.09 2.93
C SER A 68 -2.17 -2.21 2.19
N LEU A 69 -3.22 -1.61 2.75
CA LEU A 69 -4.61 -1.70 2.29
C LEU A 69 -5.14 -0.31 1.97
N GLY A 70 -6.05 -0.21 1.01
CA GLY A 70 -6.76 1.04 0.72
C GLY A 70 -7.32 1.11 -0.69
N SER A 71 -7.79 2.29 -1.06
CA SER A 71 -8.28 2.60 -2.39
C SER A 71 -7.14 2.99 -3.35
N ALA A 72 -7.44 2.97 -4.64
CA ALA A 72 -6.56 3.48 -5.70
C ALA A 72 -7.40 3.97 -6.88
N GLY A 73 -6.89 4.98 -7.58
CA GLY A 73 -7.48 5.45 -8.83
C GLY A 73 -6.95 4.67 -10.04
N SER A 74 -7.82 4.37 -11.02
CA SER A 74 -7.43 3.78 -12.29
C SER A 74 -8.39 4.09 -13.42
N ARG A 75 -7.87 4.43 -14.61
CA ARG A 75 -8.70 4.63 -15.81
C ARG A 75 -9.09 3.33 -16.53
N SER A 76 -8.32 2.26 -16.34
CA SER A 76 -8.42 1.05 -17.14
C SER A 76 -8.88 -0.19 -16.36
N LEU A 77 -8.66 -0.22 -15.07
CA LEU A 77 -9.02 -1.36 -14.23
C LEU A 77 -10.50 -1.34 -13.82
N ASP A 78 -11.01 -2.50 -13.41
CA ASP A 78 -12.40 -2.64 -13.00
C ASP A 78 -12.66 -1.92 -11.67
N HIS A 79 -13.69 -1.08 -11.66
CA HIS A 79 -14.14 -0.34 -10.48
C HIS A 79 -14.61 -1.28 -9.38
N ALA A 80 -14.37 -0.91 -8.12
CA ALA A 80 -14.64 -1.68 -6.92
C ALA A 80 -13.93 -3.05 -6.83
N ARG A 81 -13.09 -3.42 -7.81
CA ARG A 81 -12.32 -4.65 -7.79
C ARG A 81 -11.01 -4.46 -7.02
N VAL A 82 -10.61 -5.49 -6.24
CA VAL A 82 -9.33 -5.50 -5.53
C VAL A 82 -8.24 -6.13 -6.38
N TYR A 83 -7.10 -5.45 -6.41
CA TYR A 83 -5.88 -5.87 -7.09
C TYR A 83 -4.74 -6.04 -6.10
N ARG A 84 -3.92 -7.03 -6.34
CA ARG A 84 -2.64 -7.22 -5.68
C ARG A 84 -1.57 -6.38 -6.38
N VAL A 85 -0.87 -5.54 -5.64
CA VAL A 85 0.22 -4.72 -6.15
C VAL A 85 1.46 -5.57 -6.39
N THR A 86 2.00 -5.57 -7.61
CA THR A 86 3.25 -6.26 -7.95
C THR A 86 4.47 -5.42 -7.66
N ASP A 87 4.40 -4.15 -8.00
CA ASP A 87 5.46 -3.18 -7.85
C ASP A 87 4.90 -1.77 -7.69
N VAL A 88 5.70 -0.88 -7.16
CA VAL A 88 5.33 0.52 -6.93
C VAL A 88 6.46 1.45 -7.33
N SER A 89 6.09 2.52 -8.07
CA SER A 89 6.97 3.65 -8.39
C SER A 89 6.62 4.90 -7.58
N TYR A 90 7.60 5.82 -7.43
CA TYR A 90 7.36 7.14 -6.84
C TYR A 90 7.30 8.19 -7.94
N ARG A 91 6.07 8.52 -8.39
CA ARG A 91 5.85 9.40 -9.55
C ARG A 91 6.34 10.84 -9.37
N ASP A 92 6.46 11.31 -8.12
CA ASP A 92 6.89 12.69 -7.82
C ASP A 92 8.42 12.82 -7.73
N MET A 93 9.16 11.71 -7.71
CA MET A 93 10.62 11.74 -7.63
C MET A 93 11.21 12.03 -9.00
N ASP A 94 11.75 13.22 -9.18
CA ASP A 94 12.39 13.64 -10.42
C ASP A 94 13.65 14.46 -10.13
N ALA A 95 14.81 13.82 -10.30
CA ALA A 95 16.11 14.45 -10.25
C ALA A 95 16.81 14.45 -11.61
N SER A 96 16.04 14.37 -12.71
CA SER A 96 16.57 14.30 -14.09
C SER A 96 17.33 15.54 -14.48
N ALA A 97 17.02 16.71 -13.95
CA ALA A 97 17.78 17.94 -14.14
C ALA A 97 19.25 17.82 -13.63
N LEU A 98 19.52 16.85 -12.74
CA LEU A 98 20.87 16.56 -12.24
C LEU A 98 21.49 15.32 -12.89
N GLY A 99 20.86 14.77 -13.94
CA GLY A 99 21.34 13.62 -14.70
C GLY A 99 20.97 12.25 -14.10
N PHE A 100 20.07 12.19 -13.13
CA PHE A 100 19.54 10.93 -12.60
C PHE A 100 18.31 10.46 -13.40
N PRO A 101 18.08 9.15 -13.55
CA PRO A 101 16.84 8.65 -14.10
C PRO A 101 15.63 9.13 -13.28
N LYS A 102 14.52 9.47 -13.95
CA LYS A 102 13.27 9.82 -13.29
C LYS A 102 12.79 8.66 -12.39
N GLY A 103 12.33 8.97 -11.18
CA GLY A 103 11.92 8.01 -10.18
C GLY A 103 13.05 7.44 -9.31
N GLU A 104 14.31 7.50 -9.78
CA GLU A 104 15.46 7.09 -8.97
C GLU A 104 15.74 8.11 -7.86
N THR A 105 15.88 7.67 -6.61
CA THR A 105 16.31 8.55 -5.53
C THR A 105 17.83 8.61 -5.49
N PRO A 106 18.46 9.78 -5.77
CA PRO A 106 19.89 9.96 -5.64
C PRO A 106 20.36 9.72 -4.20
N TYR A 107 21.57 9.13 -4.05
CA TYR A 107 22.19 8.96 -2.73
C TYR A 107 21.26 8.41 -1.64
N PRO A 108 20.89 7.15 -1.58
CA PRO A 108 21.68 5.93 -1.81
C PRO A 108 21.34 5.15 -3.11
N ARG A 109 20.86 5.79 -4.16
CA ARG A 109 20.55 5.17 -5.45
C ARG A 109 19.43 4.14 -5.35
N LEU A 110 18.33 4.55 -4.76
CA LEU A 110 17.14 3.68 -4.68
C LEU A 110 16.50 3.57 -6.07
N PRO A 111 16.12 2.36 -6.49
CA PRO A 111 15.54 2.16 -7.81
C PRO A 111 14.20 2.90 -7.93
N ALA A 112 13.85 3.28 -9.16
CA ALA A 112 12.60 3.97 -9.47
C ALA A 112 11.36 3.12 -9.17
N VAL A 113 11.52 1.80 -9.20
CA VAL A 113 10.44 0.82 -8.98
C VAL A 113 10.85 -0.16 -7.89
N LEU A 114 9.98 -0.37 -6.93
CA LEU A 114 10.15 -1.32 -5.83
C LEU A 114 9.17 -2.47 -5.98
N THR A 115 9.65 -3.71 -5.95
CA THR A 115 8.81 -4.91 -5.99
C THR A 115 8.21 -5.19 -4.62
N LEU A 116 6.92 -5.55 -4.57
CA LEU A 116 6.25 -5.98 -3.37
C LEU A 116 6.27 -7.50 -3.22
N ALA A 117 6.06 -7.98 -2.01
CA ALA A 117 5.90 -9.40 -1.75
C ALA A 117 4.65 -9.96 -2.45
N ALA A 118 4.73 -11.20 -2.87
CA ALA A 118 3.59 -11.88 -3.46
C ALA A 118 2.43 -11.98 -2.45
N GLY A 119 1.24 -11.62 -2.87
CA GLY A 119 0.01 -11.80 -2.10
C GLY A 119 -0.82 -12.97 -2.65
N PRO A 120 -2.09 -13.14 -2.21
CA PRO A 120 -2.95 -14.26 -2.58
C PRO A 120 -3.08 -14.46 -4.09
N ALA A 121 -2.84 -15.69 -4.56
CA ALA A 121 -2.81 -16.02 -5.99
C ALA A 121 -4.14 -15.83 -6.72
N GLY A 122 -5.28 -15.88 -6.01
CA GLY A 122 -6.61 -15.70 -6.61
C GLY A 122 -6.97 -14.26 -6.98
N LEU A 123 -6.14 -13.27 -6.59
CA LEU A 123 -6.38 -11.87 -6.91
C LEU A 123 -5.65 -11.46 -8.20
N PRO A 124 -6.28 -10.62 -9.05
CA PRO A 124 -5.58 -10.03 -10.19
C PRO A 124 -4.46 -9.12 -9.71
N THR A 125 -3.50 -8.86 -10.59
CA THR A 125 -2.32 -8.04 -10.30
C THR A 125 -2.37 -6.71 -11.01
N ALA A 126 -1.73 -5.69 -10.44
CA ALA A 126 -1.57 -4.39 -11.06
C ALA A 126 -0.28 -3.69 -10.57
N ARG A 127 0.29 -2.84 -11.43
CA ARG A 127 1.40 -1.94 -11.09
C ARG A 127 0.85 -0.65 -10.50
N LEU A 128 1.55 -0.07 -9.53
CA LEU A 128 1.10 1.11 -8.80
C LEU A 128 2.10 2.27 -8.93
N ALA A 129 1.59 3.49 -9.00
CA ALA A 129 2.40 4.70 -8.86
C ALA A 129 1.91 5.54 -7.68
N SER A 130 2.75 5.72 -6.65
CA SER A 130 2.44 6.57 -5.50
C SER A 130 2.95 8.00 -5.69
N GLY A 131 2.24 8.98 -5.11
CA GLY A 131 2.67 10.38 -5.12
C GLY A 131 1.79 11.27 -4.27
N GLY A 132 2.21 12.51 -4.02
CA GLY A 132 1.58 13.43 -3.07
C GLY A 132 0.35 14.19 -3.61
N SER A 133 -0.16 13.83 -4.79
CA SER A 133 -1.30 14.52 -5.40
C SER A 133 -2.37 13.54 -5.89
N VAL A 134 -3.62 13.97 -5.83
CA VAL A 134 -4.73 13.28 -6.50
C VAL A 134 -4.54 13.36 -8.02
N VAL A 135 -4.73 12.26 -8.72
CA VAL A 135 -4.63 12.16 -10.17
C VAL A 135 -6.03 12.09 -10.76
N SER A 136 -6.31 12.96 -11.75
CA SER A 136 -7.59 12.99 -12.47
C SER A 136 -7.37 13.36 -13.93
N GLY A 137 -8.28 12.96 -14.82
CA GLY A 137 -8.28 13.33 -16.23
C GLY A 137 -6.93 13.09 -16.93
N ALA A 138 -6.40 14.11 -17.58
CA ALA A 138 -5.13 14.07 -18.30
C ALA A 138 -3.90 13.81 -17.39
N GLY A 139 -4.05 13.94 -16.07
CA GLY A 139 -2.97 13.61 -15.12
C GLY A 139 -2.48 12.16 -15.19
N TYR A 140 -3.32 11.26 -15.69
CA TYR A 140 -2.93 9.86 -15.93
C TYR A 140 -2.01 9.65 -17.14
N ASP A 141 -1.98 10.55 -18.11
CA ASP A 141 -1.32 10.32 -19.41
C ASP A 141 0.20 10.10 -19.33
N GLY A 142 0.83 10.63 -18.31
CA GLY A 142 2.28 10.48 -18.10
C GLY A 142 2.67 9.42 -17.07
N ILE A 143 1.72 8.63 -16.57
CA ILE A 143 1.96 7.65 -15.51
C ILE A 143 2.08 6.25 -16.11
N ASP A 144 3.26 5.65 -16.01
CA ASP A 144 3.53 4.25 -16.40
C ASP A 144 3.18 3.30 -15.26
N ALA A 145 1.88 3.19 -14.96
CA ALA A 145 1.33 2.22 -14.00
C ALA A 145 -0.16 1.99 -14.32
N ASP A 146 -0.73 0.92 -13.76
CA ASP A 146 -2.12 0.55 -13.99
C ASP A 146 -3.08 1.32 -13.05
N MET A 147 -2.56 1.72 -11.88
CA MET A 147 -3.31 2.46 -10.86
C MET A 147 -2.41 3.43 -10.07
N VAL A 148 -3.03 4.35 -9.35
CA VAL A 148 -2.35 5.36 -8.54
C VAL A 148 -2.87 5.39 -7.11
N ASP A 149 -1.97 5.66 -6.16
CA ASP A 149 -2.31 6.00 -4.77
C ASP A 149 -1.41 7.12 -4.24
N MET A 150 -1.45 7.33 -2.93
CA MET A 150 -0.63 8.36 -2.30
C MET A 150 0.33 7.83 -1.23
N GLU A 151 0.33 6.52 -0.87
CA GLU A 151 1.03 6.03 0.32
C GLU A 151 1.93 4.80 0.11
N THR A 152 1.60 3.89 -0.80
CA THR A 152 2.25 2.57 -0.86
C THR A 152 3.76 2.64 -0.98
N PHE A 153 4.30 3.51 -1.84
CA PHE A 153 5.75 3.66 -1.96
C PHE A 153 6.39 4.03 -0.62
N ALA A 154 5.77 4.96 0.11
CA ALA A 154 6.27 5.42 1.40
C ALA A 154 6.23 4.31 2.47
N VAL A 155 5.15 3.51 2.50
CA VAL A 155 5.04 2.34 3.38
C VAL A 155 6.13 1.31 3.08
N VAL A 156 6.35 0.98 1.78
CA VAL A 156 7.42 0.06 1.36
C VAL A 156 8.79 0.58 1.77
N ARG A 157 9.04 1.88 1.61
CA ARG A 157 10.31 2.51 2.03
C ARG A 157 10.53 2.47 3.54
N ALA A 158 9.47 2.72 4.33
CA ALA A 158 9.54 2.61 5.78
C ALA A 158 9.80 1.16 6.21
N ALA A 159 9.08 0.20 5.64
CA ALA A 159 9.22 -1.23 5.90
C ALA A 159 10.64 -1.75 5.60
N ALA A 160 11.21 -1.35 4.47
CA ALA A 160 12.57 -1.74 4.05
C ALA A 160 13.65 -1.33 5.05
N ARG A 161 13.45 -0.25 5.83
CA ARG A 161 14.38 0.15 6.91
C ARG A 161 14.45 -0.87 8.06
N PHE A 162 13.46 -1.75 8.15
CA PHE A 162 13.35 -2.79 9.16
C PHE A 162 13.45 -4.21 8.55
N GLY A 163 13.79 -4.33 7.27
CA GLY A 163 13.90 -5.61 6.56
C GLY A 163 12.55 -6.33 6.39
N LEU A 164 11.43 -5.61 6.41
CA LEU A 164 10.10 -6.22 6.35
C LEU A 164 9.54 -6.23 4.92
N PRO A 165 9.00 -7.37 4.46
CA PRO A 165 8.25 -7.45 3.22
C PRO A 165 6.90 -6.73 3.34
N VAL A 166 6.37 -6.27 2.20
CA VAL A 166 5.06 -5.60 2.10
C VAL A 166 4.20 -6.28 1.05
N ILE A 167 2.98 -6.65 1.40
CA ILE A 167 1.91 -6.97 0.45
C ILE A 167 1.05 -5.71 0.28
N GLY A 168 0.75 -5.34 -0.97
CA GLY A 168 -0.16 -4.25 -1.30
C GLY A 168 -1.48 -4.79 -1.87
N LEU A 169 -2.60 -4.35 -1.30
CA LEU A 169 -3.96 -4.65 -1.78
C LEU A 169 -4.69 -3.33 -2.02
N ARG A 170 -5.18 -3.10 -3.24
CA ARG A 170 -5.86 -1.87 -3.61
C ARG A 170 -7.18 -2.15 -4.29
N GLY A 171 -8.26 -1.52 -3.78
CA GLY A 171 -9.56 -1.48 -4.43
C GLY A 171 -9.67 -0.24 -5.32
N VAL A 172 -10.11 -0.40 -6.57
CA VAL A 172 -10.25 0.72 -7.50
C VAL A 172 -11.49 1.55 -7.15
N SER A 173 -11.28 2.78 -6.66
CA SER A 173 -12.36 3.68 -6.23
C SER A 173 -12.82 4.66 -7.30
N ASP A 174 -11.93 5.05 -8.21
CA ASP A 174 -12.13 6.17 -9.12
C ASP A 174 -11.21 6.08 -10.36
N GLY A 175 -11.22 7.15 -11.19
CA GLY A 175 -10.32 7.34 -12.31
C GLY A 175 -10.95 7.11 -13.69
N ARG A 176 -12.11 6.48 -13.79
CA ARG A 176 -12.86 6.36 -15.07
C ARG A 176 -13.47 7.69 -15.50
N THR A 177 -13.89 8.49 -14.55
CA THR A 177 -14.41 9.85 -14.73
C THR A 177 -13.55 10.82 -13.93
N ASP A 178 -13.60 12.09 -14.28
CA ASP A 178 -12.84 13.12 -13.57
C ASP A 178 -13.31 13.25 -12.13
N LEU A 179 -12.33 13.22 -11.20
CA LEU A 179 -12.57 13.51 -9.80
C LEU A 179 -12.75 15.02 -9.61
N SER A 180 -13.97 15.45 -9.36
CA SER A 180 -14.31 16.85 -9.11
C SER A 180 -14.94 17.09 -7.72
N ALA A 181 -15.24 16.02 -6.99
CA ALA A 181 -15.83 16.08 -5.66
C ALA A 181 -15.40 14.88 -4.81
N LEU A 182 -15.46 15.04 -3.48
CA LEU A 182 -15.10 13.99 -2.51
C LEU A 182 -15.98 12.75 -2.66
N GLU A 183 -17.26 12.94 -3.00
CA GLU A 183 -18.24 11.89 -3.19
C GLU A 183 -17.79 10.88 -4.25
N HIS A 184 -17.14 11.31 -5.32
CA HIS A 184 -16.63 10.44 -6.39
C HIS A 184 -15.62 9.40 -5.90
N TRP A 185 -14.87 9.73 -4.84
CA TRP A 185 -13.97 8.78 -4.19
C TRP A 185 -14.70 7.89 -3.19
N THR A 186 -15.66 8.46 -2.42
CA THR A 186 -16.30 7.74 -1.31
C THR A 186 -17.39 6.76 -1.75
N ASP A 187 -17.98 6.93 -2.93
CA ASP A 187 -19.08 6.12 -3.44
C ASP A 187 -18.77 4.63 -3.51
N ALA A 188 -17.53 4.25 -3.82
CA ALA A 188 -17.09 2.87 -3.91
C ALA A 188 -16.58 2.29 -2.59
N LEU A 189 -16.34 3.09 -1.55
CA LEU A 189 -15.60 2.66 -0.36
C LEU A 189 -16.29 1.52 0.40
N ALA A 190 -17.63 1.50 0.44
CA ALA A 190 -18.37 0.44 1.12
C ALA A 190 -18.17 -0.93 0.43
N GLU A 191 -18.15 -0.97 -0.89
CA GLU A 191 -17.87 -2.20 -1.64
C GLU A 191 -16.41 -2.58 -1.54
N ILE A 192 -15.50 -1.60 -1.60
CA ILE A 192 -14.05 -1.82 -1.44
C ILE A 192 -13.73 -2.39 -0.04
N ASP A 193 -14.34 -1.88 1.02
CA ASP A 193 -14.21 -2.42 2.38
C ASP A 193 -14.54 -3.92 2.41
N GLN A 194 -15.67 -4.31 1.82
CA GLN A 194 -16.07 -5.72 1.74
C GLN A 194 -15.07 -6.55 0.92
N ARG A 195 -14.64 -6.06 -0.24
CA ARG A 195 -13.70 -6.77 -1.12
C ARG A 195 -12.29 -6.88 -0.54
N LEU A 196 -11.81 -5.84 0.15
CA LEU A 196 -10.53 -5.90 0.86
C LEU A 196 -10.60 -6.89 2.03
N ALA A 197 -11.72 -6.96 2.75
CA ALA A 197 -11.93 -7.93 3.80
C ALA A 197 -11.92 -9.37 3.26
N GLU A 198 -12.59 -9.63 2.13
CA GLU A 198 -12.52 -10.92 1.42
C GLU A 198 -11.09 -11.27 0.98
N ALA A 199 -10.32 -10.27 0.51
CA ALA A 199 -8.92 -10.47 0.15
C ALA A 199 -8.03 -10.81 1.36
N LEU A 200 -8.30 -10.24 2.53
CA LEU A 200 -7.61 -10.59 3.78
C LEU A 200 -7.89 -12.04 4.20
N ASP A 201 -9.12 -12.52 3.97
CA ASP A 201 -9.50 -13.90 4.30
C ASP A 201 -8.71 -14.96 3.51
N LEU A 202 -8.06 -14.57 2.39
CA LEU A 202 -7.18 -15.45 1.60
C LEU A 202 -5.74 -15.52 2.16
N LEU A 203 -5.32 -14.59 3.02
CA LEU A 203 -3.94 -14.52 3.50
C LEU A 203 -3.50 -15.74 4.34
N PRO A 204 -4.33 -16.33 5.23
CA PRO A 204 -3.92 -17.50 6.00
C PRO A 204 -3.49 -18.67 5.12
N ASP A 205 -4.25 -18.99 4.08
CA ASP A 205 -3.93 -20.05 3.14
C ASP A 205 -2.69 -19.72 2.30
N HIS A 206 -2.58 -18.48 1.84
CA HIS A 206 -1.42 -18.00 1.12
C HIS A 206 -0.13 -18.19 1.91
N PHE A 207 -0.08 -17.78 3.16
CA PHE A 207 1.11 -17.90 4.02
C PHE A 207 1.40 -19.33 4.46
N SER A 208 0.41 -20.20 4.48
CA SER A 208 0.62 -21.63 4.75
C SER A 208 1.30 -22.33 3.57
N LEU A 209 1.08 -21.86 2.34
CA LEU A 209 1.64 -22.43 1.12
C LEU A 209 2.94 -21.77 0.65
N THR A 210 3.11 -20.49 0.96
CA THR A 210 4.25 -19.68 0.48
C THR A 210 4.75 -18.76 1.60
N PRO A 211 5.70 -19.22 2.43
CA PRO A 211 6.27 -18.34 3.45
C PRO A 211 6.92 -17.12 2.79
N PRO A 212 6.80 -15.92 3.37
CA PRO A 212 7.40 -14.72 2.82
C PRO A 212 8.93 -14.88 2.77
N ILE A 213 9.51 -14.62 1.61
CA ILE A 213 10.95 -14.55 1.46
C ILE A 213 11.37 -13.20 2.06
N LEU A 214 12.12 -13.22 3.15
CA LEU A 214 12.78 -12.04 3.70
C LEU A 214 13.64 -11.46 2.58
N GLN A 215 13.38 -10.22 2.18
CA GLN A 215 14.25 -9.51 1.24
C GLN A 215 15.57 -9.25 1.99
N THR A 216 16.60 -10.01 1.66
CA THR A 216 17.96 -9.66 2.04
C THR A 216 18.33 -8.40 1.27
N GLU A 217 18.69 -7.34 1.98
CA GLU A 217 19.18 -6.11 1.35
C GLU A 217 20.29 -6.44 0.35
N PRO A 218 20.27 -5.80 -0.85
CA PRO A 218 21.48 -5.77 -1.64
C PRO A 218 22.53 -4.96 -0.87
N ALA A 219 23.68 -5.56 -0.68
CA ALA A 219 24.85 -5.00 -0.02
C ALA A 219 25.32 -3.68 -0.67
#